data_d23f3c58c4d7b158295592b4a03833eb
#
_entry.id   d23f3c58c4d7b158295592b4a03833eb
#
_cell.length_a   1.000
_cell.length_b   1.000
_cell.length_c   1.000
_cell.angle_alpha   90.00
_cell.angle_beta   90.00
_cell.angle_gamma   90.00
#
_symmetry.space_group_name_H-M   'P 1'
#
loop_
_entity.id
_entity.type
_entity.pdbx_description
1 polymer ?
#
loop_
_entity_poly.entity_id
_entity_poly.type
_entity_poly.pdbx_seq_one_letter_code
_entity_poly.pdbx_strand_id
1 'polypeptide(L)'
;MNEQYREAMGKALFLANRARETGDVPVGAVVVDADGRIIGRGWNCREAHHDPTGHAEIVALREAARALGTWRLSGCTLIVTLEPCTMCAGAILASRVDRVVFGAWDPKAGAAGSLRDVLRDARMPHPTEVIGGVLAQEAAMQLRSFFLGRRAANEMPVIEAPVHEPG
;
A
#
# COMPACT_ATOMS: atom_id res chain seq x y z
N MET A 1 -19.24 -11.15 4.36
CA MET A 1 -17.89 -11.31 3.78
C MET A 1 -17.09 -10.04 3.75
N ASN A 2 -17.69 -8.90 3.45
CA ASN A 2 -16.96 -7.63 3.42
C ASN A 2 -16.60 -7.04 4.80
N GLU A 3 -17.30 -7.39 5.86
CA GLU A 3 -17.16 -6.75 7.18
C GLU A 3 -15.78 -7.02 7.82
N GLN A 4 -15.32 -8.27 7.79
CA GLN A 4 -13.99 -8.61 8.33
C GLN A 4 -12.86 -7.88 7.60
N TYR A 5 -13.01 -7.65 6.29
CA TYR A 5 -12.00 -6.91 5.51
C TYR A 5 -12.09 -5.41 5.72
N ARG A 6 -13.27 -4.89 6.04
CA ARG A 6 -13.45 -3.46 6.34
C ARG A 6 -12.66 -3.06 7.59
N GLU A 7 -12.69 -3.86 8.64
CA GLU A 7 -11.91 -3.60 9.85
C GLU A 7 -10.40 -3.58 9.55
N ALA A 8 -9.91 -4.62 8.87
CA ALA A 8 -8.49 -4.70 8.49
C ALA A 8 -8.09 -3.57 7.53
N MET A 9 -8.96 -3.22 6.57
CA MET A 9 -8.73 -2.08 5.68
C MET A 9 -8.69 -0.76 6.44
N GLY A 10 -9.53 -0.57 7.46
CA GLY A 10 -9.48 0.59 8.34
C GLY A 10 -8.13 0.73 9.04
N LYS A 11 -7.56 -0.38 9.48
CA LYS A 11 -6.20 -0.40 10.07
C LYS A 11 -5.12 -0.07 9.04
N ALA A 12 -5.25 -0.57 7.82
CA ALA A 12 -4.33 -0.23 6.73
C ALA A 12 -4.40 1.27 6.37
N LEU A 13 -5.59 1.85 6.32
CA LEU A 13 -5.79 3.29 6.12
C LEU A 13 -5.16 4.12 7.23
N PHE A 14 -5.27 3.68 8.47
CA PHE A 14 -4.61 4.32 9.60
C PHE A 14 -3.09 4.31 9.46
N LEU A 15 -2.52 3.16 9.08
CA LEU A 15 -1.07 3.03 8.84
C LEU A 15 -0.59 3.90 7.68
N ALA A 16 -1.41 4.07 6.65
CA ALA A 16 -1.08 4.92 5.50
C ALA A 16 -0.75 6.36 5.91
N ASN A 17 -1.35 6.89 6.98
CA ASN A 17 -1.06 8.22 7.48
C ASN A 17 0.39 8.40 7.93
N ARG A 18 1.07 7.34 8.34
CA ARG A 18 2.49 7.39 8.71
C ARG A 18 3.39 7.72 7.52
N ALA A 19 3.03 7.30 6.32
CA ALA A 19 3.75 7.64 5.11
C ALA A 19 3.75 9.16 4.86
N ARG A 20 2.65 9.84 5.20
CA ARG A 20 2.53 11.30 5.01
C ARG A 20 3.54 12.10 5.85
N GLU A 21 3.96 11.59 7.00
CA GLU A 21 4.91 12.25 7.89
C GLU A 21 6.27 12.47 7.22
N THR A 22 6.61 11.63 6.25
CA THR A 22 7.86 11.70 5.47
C THR A 22 7.67 12.18 4.04
N GLY A 23 6.47 12.64 3.68
CA GLY A 23 6.14 13.07 2.31
C GLY A 23 5.94 11.91 1.32
N ASP A 24 5.85 10.69 1.81
CA ASP A 24 5.53 9.52 1.00
C ASP A 24 4.02 9.45 0.69
N VAL A 25 3.69 8.91 -0.47
CA VAL A 25 2.30 8.68 -0.87
C VAL A 25 1.62 7.77 0.17
N PRO A 26 0.44 8.14 0.72
CA PRO A 26 -0.20 7.39 1.79
C PRO A 26 -0.81 6.08 1.29
N VAL A 27 -0.04 5.04 1.39
CA VAL A 27 -0.47 3.65 1.18
C VAL A 27 -0.10 2.85 2.41
N GLY A 28 -1.05 2.08 2.93
CA GLY A 28 -0.87 1.20 4.07
C GLY A 28 -1.30 -0.22 3.74
N ALA A 29 -0.71 -1.18 4.42
CA ALA A 29 -1.00 -2.58 4.24
C ALA A 29 -0.88 -3.36 5.55
N VAL A 30 -1.70 -4.41 5.68
CA VAL A 30 -1.59 -5.41 6.72
C VAL A 30 -1.64 -6.80 6.11
N VAL A 31 -0.97 -7.75 6.74
CA VAL A 31 -1.12 -9.18 6.46
C VAL A 31 -1.81 -9.82 7.65
N VAL A 32 -2.87 -10.55 7.39
CA VAL A 32 -3.58 -11.32 8.41
C VAL A 32 -3.41 -12.82 8.16
N ASP A 33 -3.29 -13.59 9.24
CA ASP A 33 -3.23 -15.05 9.16
C ASP A 33 -4.63 -15.68 9.01
N ALA A 34 -4.70 -17.01 8.98
CA ALA A 34 -5.95 -17.73 8.83
C ALA A 34 -6.94 -17.53 10.00
N ASP A 35 -6.45 -17.12 11.17
CA ASP A 35 -7.26 -16.80 12.35
C ASP A 35 -7.67 -15.32 12.40
N GLY A 36 -7.30 -14.53 11.41
CA GLY A 36 -7.61 -13.10 11.33
C GLY A 36 -6.67 -12.21 12.16
N ARG A 37 -5.55 -12.74 12.66
CA ARG A 37 -4.56 -11.96 13.40
C ARG A 37 -3.67 -11.19 12.45
N ILE A 38 -3.37 -9.94 12.76
CA ILE A 38 -2.42 -9.14 12.01
C ILE A 38 -1.00 -9.61 12.38
N ILE A 39 -0.29 -10.13 11.41
CA ILE A 39 1.10 -10.61 11.55
C ILE A 39 2.11 -9.76 10.78
N GLY A 40 1.66 -8.85 9.95
CA GLY A 40 2.51 -7.91 9.23
C GLY A 40 1.81 -6.58 9.01
N ARG A 41 2.59 -5.49 9.12
CA ARG A 41 2.13 -4.11 8.89
C ARG A 41 3.14 -3.40 8.02
N GLY A 42 2.66 -2.50 7.17
CA GLY A 42 3.54 -1.69 6.34
C GLY A 42 2.86 -0.41 5.87
N TRP A 43 3.68 0.57 5.57
CA TRP A 43 3.29 1.78 4.86
C TRP A 43 4.39 2.16 3.90
N ASN A 44 4.05 2.94 2.89
CA ASN A 44 5.02 3.39 1.90
C ASN A 44 6.14 4.19 2.57
N CYS A 45 7.38 3.78 2.34
CA CYS A 45 8.58 4.39 2.92
C CYS A 45 9.69 4.63 1.88
N ARG A 46 9.34 4.79 0.59
CA ARG A 46 10.31 5.01 -0.49
C ARG A 46 11.19 6.23 -0.22
N GLU A 47 10.58 7.36 0.13
CA GLU A 47 11.30 8.60 0.45
C GLU A 47 12.00 8.49 1.82
N ALA A 48 11.28 8.02 2.84
CA ALA A 48 11.79 7.94 4.19
C ALA A 48 13.08 7.11 4.32
N HIS A 49 13.16 5.99 3.57
CA HIS A 49 14.28 5.05 3.65
C HIS A 49 15.15 5.02 2.40
N HIS A 50 14.90 5.90 1.42
CA HIS A 50 15.58 5.83 0.13
C HIS A 50 15.53 4.43 -0.49
N ASP A 51 14.36 3.79 -0.37
CA ASP A 51 14.13 2.41 -0.78
C ASP A 51 13.23 2.35 -2.02
N PRO A 52 13.76 2.03 -3.21
CA PRO A 52 12.98 1.98 -4.44
C PRO A 52 11.89 0.90 -4.41
N THR A 53 11.99 -0.09 -3.54
CA THR A 53 11.00 -1.16 -3.36
C THR A 53 10.16 -1.01 -2.09
N GLY A 54 10.31 0.08 -1.36
CA GLY A 54 9.70 0.35 -0.05
C GLY A 54 8.21 0.64 -0.11
N HIS A 55 7.43 -0.12 -0.86
CA HIS A 55 5.98 -0.06 -0.87
C HIS A 55 5.38 -0.75 0.36
N ALA A 56 4.20 -0.31 0.76
CA ALA A 56 3.48 -0.85 1.94
C ALA A 56 3.36 -2.38 1.90
N GLU A 57 3.05 -2.94 0.74
CA GLU A 57 2.89 -4.38 0.54
C GLU A 57 4.18 -5.12 0.81
N ILE A 58 5.29 -4.64 0.27
CA ILE A 58 6.63 -5.25 0.48
C ILE A 58 6.98 -5.27 1.95
N VAL A 59 6.80 -4.15 2.64
CA VAL A 59 7.09 -4.00 4.07
C VAL A 59 6.22 -4.97 4.90
N ALA A 60 4.92 -5.01 4.63
CA ALA A 60 3.98 -5.89 5.35
C ALA A 60 4.28 -7.38 5.11
N LEU A 61 4.57 -7.78 3.87
CA LEU A 61 4.94 -9.16 3.53
C LEU A 61 6.22 -9.60 4.24
N ARG A 62 7.24 -8.74 4.29
CA ARG A 62 8.48 -9.03 5.00
C ARG A 62 8.26 -9.20 6.49
N GLU A 63 7.49 -8.34 7.12
CA GLU A 63 7.17 -8.47 8.55
C GLU A 63 6.41 -9.76 8.85
N ALA A 64 5.41 -10.09 8.03
CA ALA A 64 4.66 -11.33 8.18
C ALA A 64 5.54 -12.57 8.03
N ALA A 65 6.46 -12.58 7.06
CA ALA A 65 7.40 -13.66 6.85
C ALA A 65 8.34 -13.86 8.06
N ARG A 66 8.81 -12.78 8.67
CA ARG A 66 9.60 -12.84 9.89
C ARG A 66 8.78 -13.39 11.06
N ALA A 67 7.54 -12.96 11.21
CA ALA A 67 6.65 -13.42 12.27
C ALA A 67 6.36 -14.93 12.17
N LEU A 68 6.21 -15.45 10.96
CA LEU A 68 5.96 -16.88 10.72
C LEU A 68 7.25 -17.72 10.65
N GLY A 69 8.40 -17.09 10.52
CA GLY A 69 9.67 -17.78 10.34
C GLY A 69 9.80 -18.50 8.99
N THR A 70 9.08 -18.06 7.98
CA THR A 70 9.07 -18.64 6.62
C THR A 70 8.71 -17.58 5.59
N TRP A 71 9.24 -17.70 4.36
CA TRP A 71 8.85 -16.84 3.26
C TRP A 71 7.47 -17.17 2.68
N ARG A 72 6.99 -18.39 2.91
CA ARG A 72 5.71 -18.89 2.37
C ARG A 72 4.56 -18.45 3.28
N LEU A 73 3.73 -17.57 2.79
CA LEU A 73 2.60 -16.98 3.54
C LEU A 73 1.26 -17.66 3.18
N SER A 74 1.27 -18.98 3.01
CA SER A 74 0.06 -19.76 2.73
C SER A 74 -0.97 -19.58 3.86
N GLY A 75 -2.24 -19.47 3.51
CA GLY A 75 -3.32 -19.19 4.45
C GLY A 75 -3.48 -17.71 4.85
N CYS A 76 -2.56 -16.83 4.44
CA CYS A 76 -2.61 -15.42 4.77
C CYS A 76 -3.35 -14.60 3.72
N THR A 77 -3.84 -13.44 4.15
CA THR A 77 -4.45 -12.42 3.29
C THR A 77 -3.68 -11.10 3.43
N LEU A 78 -3.31 -10.52 2.30
CA LEU A 78 -2.77 -9.16 2.25
C LEU A 78 -3.92 -8.19 2.03
N ILE A 79 -4.02 -7.17 2.89
CA ILE A 79 -4.98 -6.08 2.75
C ILE A 79 -4.19 -4.79 2.55
N VAL A 80 -4.45 -4.07 1.46
CA VAL A 80 -3.73 -2.85 1.07
C VAL A 80 -4.69 -1.77 0.59
N THR A 81 -4.40 -0.52 0.90
CA THR A 81 -5.32 0.60 0.62
C THR A 81 -5.41 0.97 -0.85
N LEU A 82 -4.38 0.65 -1.65
CA LEU A 82 -4.32 0.92 -3.08
C LEU A 82 -4.05 -0.38 -3.84
N GLU A 83 -4.65 -0.51 -5.03
CA GLU A 83 -4.38 -1.64 -5.93
C GLU A 83 -2.88 -1.85 -6.12
N PRO A 84 -2.35 -3.07 -5.95
CA PRO A 84 -0.92 -3.34 -6.09
C PRO A 84 -0.39 -3.03 -7.49
N CYS A 85 0.79 -2.42 -7.55
CA CYS A 85 1.54 -2.24 -8.80
C CYS A 85 2.17 -3.55 -9.28
N THR A 86 2.79 -3.52 -10.46
CA THR A 86 3.43 -4.71 -11.06
C THR A 86 4.50 -5.32 -10.17
N MET A 87 5.34 -4.50 -9.54
CA MET A 87 6.36 -4.96 -8.60
C MET A 87 5.75 -5.70 -7.40
N CYS A 88 4.75 -5.08 -6.76
CA CYS A 88 4.09 -5.66 -5.60
C CYS A 88 3.28 -6.90 -5.96
N ALA A 89 2.61 -6.91 -7.11
CA ALA A 89 1.90 -8.10 -7.60
C ALA A 89 2.85 -9.29 -7.76
N GLY A 90 4.05 -9.06 -8.30
CA GLY A 90 5.09 -10.08 -8.39
C GLY A 90 5.53 -10.59 -7.03
N ALA A 91 5.75 -9.70 -6.07
CA ALA A 91 6.12 -10.05 -4.70
C ALA A 91 5.01 -10.83 -3.98
N ILE A 92 3.75 -10.44 -4.19
CA ILE A 92 2.58 -11.13 -3.65
C ILE A 92 2.53 -12.58 -4.14
N LEU A 93 2.68 -12.79 -5.44
CA LEU A 93 2.73 -14.14 -6.01
C LEU A 93 3.92 -14.95 -5.47
N ALA A 94 5.08 -14.33 -5.35
CA ALA A 94 6.27 -14.96 -4.80
C ALA A 94 6.09 -15.39 -3.34
N SER A 95 5.34 -14.61 -2.54
CA SER A 95 5.08 -14.89 -1.13
C SER A 95 4.05 -16.00 -0.89
N ARG A 96 3.27 -16.39 -1.90
CA ARG A 96 2.21 -17.41 -1.82
C ARG A 96 1.05 -17.07 -0.89
N VAL A 97 0.73 -15.79 -0.68
CA VAL A 97 -0.52 -15.43 0.00
C VAL A 97 -1.74 -15.96 -0.77
N ASP A 98 -2.75 -16.40 -0.05
CA ASP A 98 -3.95 -16.97 -0.66
C ASP A 98 -4.85 -15.89 -1.28
N ARG A 99 -4.85 -14.69 -0.70
CA ARG A 99 -5.78 -13.63 -1.06
C ARG A 99 -5.16 -12.25 -0.95
N VAL A 100 -5.57 -11.37 -1.86
CA VAL A 100 -5.31 -9.93 -1.81
C VAL A 100 -6.63 -9.19 -1.78
N VAL A 101 -6.75 -8.27 -0.83
CA VAL A 101 -7.87 -7.33 -0.72
C VAL A 101 -7.32 -5.92 -0.87
N PHE A 102 -7.84 -5.13 -1.79
CA PHE A 102 -7.41 -3.74 -1.93
C PHE A 102 -8.57 -2.74 -1.88
N GLY A 103 -8.25 -1.50 -1.56
CA GLY A 103 -9.20 -0.40 -1.48
C GLY A 103 -9.43 0.26 -2.83
N ALA A 104 -8.72 1.33 -3.12
CA ALA A 104 -8.87 2.08 -4.37
C ALA A 104 -8.17 1.39 -5.55
N TRP A 105 -8.79 1.50 -6.74
CA TRP A 105 -8.14 1.11 -8.00
C TRP A 105 -7.11 2.16 -8.41
N ASP A 106 -6.06 1.70 -9.08
CA ASP A 106 -5.02 2.56 -9.65
C ASP A 106 -4.96 2.42 -11.18
N PRO A 107 -5.63 3.31 -11.92
CA PRO A 107 -5.64 3.24 -13.38
C PRO A 107 -4.27 3.42 -14.02
N LYS A 108 -3.31 4.02 -13.34
CA LYS A 108 -1.99 4.35 -13.87
C LYS A 108 -0.98 3.23 -13.71
N ALA A 109 -1.04 2.50 -12.60
CA ALA A 109 -0.01 1.51 -12.23
C ALA A 109 -0.58 0.19 -11.70
N GLY A 110 -1.89 0.07 -11.53
CA GLY A 110 -2.52 -1.10 -10.93
C GLY A 110 -2.32 -2.37 -11.75
N ALA A 111 -1.91 -3.43 -11.09
CA ALA A 111 -1.62 -4.72 -11.68
C ALA A 111 -2.53 -5.85 -11.19
N ALA A 112 -3.68 -5.49 -10.62
CA ALA A 112 -4.72 -6.41 -10.17
C ALA A 112 -6.05 -6.19 -10.91
N GLY A 113 -5.98 -5.75 -12.15
CA GLY A 113 -7.11 -5.57 -13.05
C GLY A 113 -7.20 -4.23 -13.77
N SER A 114 -6.58 -3.15 -13.26
CA SER A 114 -6.70 -1.82 -13.87
C SER A 114 -5.84 -1.68 -15.12
N LEU A 115 -4.52 -1.58 -15.00
CA LEU A 115 -3.61 -1.47 -16.13
C LEU A 115 -3.15 -2.85 -16.61
N ARG A 116 -2.83 -3.73 -15.69
CA ARG A 116 -2.46 -5.14 -15.91
C ARG A 116 -3.19 -6.03 -14.92
N ASP A 117 -3.20 -7.32 -15.19
CA ASP A 117 -3.73 -8.31 -14.25
C ASP A 117 -2.70 -9.43 -14.00
N VAL A 118 -1.67 -9.10 -13.26
CA VAL A 118 -0.58 -10.03 -12.93
C VAL A 118 -1.03 -11.09 -11.93
N LEU A 119 -1.88 -10.71 -10.97
CA LEU A 119 -2.32 -11.62 -9.91
C LEU A 119 -3.20 -12.76 -10.40
N ARG A 120 -3.95 -12.56 -11.49
CA ARG A 120 -4.81 -13.57 -12.10
C ARG A 120 -4.25 -14.17 -13.38
N ASP A 121 -2.99 -13.90 -13.69
CA ASP A 121 -2.36 -14.48 -14.87
C ASP A 121 -2.26 -16.01 -14.71
N ALA A 122 -2.97 -16.75 -15.56
CA ALA A 122 -3.03 -18.22 -15.50
C ALA A 122 -1.70 -18.91 -15.72
N ARG A 123 -0.70 -18.20 -16.27
CA ARG A 123 0.67 -18.72 -16.47
C ARG A 123 1.50 -18.69 -15.19
N MET A 124 1.06 -17.94 -14.17
CA MET A 124 1.75 -17.87 -12.89
C MET A 124 1.48 -19.14 -12.07
N PRO A 125 2.47 -19.61 -11.29
CA PRO A 125 2.39 -20.90 -10.63
C PRO A 125 1.46 -20.96 -9.42
N HIS A 126 1.01 -19.81 -8.89
CA HIS A 126 0.18 -19.75 -7.70
C HIS A 126 -1.05 -18.88 -7.94
N PRO A 127 -2.27 -19.45 -7.89
CA PRO A 127 -3.49 -18.66 -7.97
C PRO A 127 -3.69 -17.85 -6.68
N THR A 128 -4.03 -16.57 -6.84
CA THR A 128 -4.33 -15.67 -5.73
C THR A 128 -5.73 -15.11 -5.91
N GLU A 129 -6.58 -15.25 -4.90
CA GLU A 129 -7.89 -14.60 -4.91
C GLU A 129 -7.74 -13.09 -4.78
N VAL A 130 -8.48 -12.32 -5.56
CA VAL A 130 -8.39 -10.86 -5.58
C VAL A 130 -9.76 -10.25 -5.32
N ILE A 131 -9.85 -9.40 -4.30
CA ILE A 131 -11.05 -8.65 -3.94
C ILE A 131 -10.70 -7.17 -3.93
N GLY A 132 -11.28 -6.41 -4.85
CA GLY A 132 -11.08 -4.97 -4.93
C GLY A 132 -12.26 -4.15 -4.40
N GLY A 133 -12.01 -2.90 -4.04
CA GLY A 133 -13.05 -1.93 -3.72
C GLY A 133 -13.49 -1.88 -2.26
N VAL A 134 -12.78 -2.51 -1.36
CA VAL A 134 -13.10 -2.44 0.07
C VAL A 134 -12.66 -1.10 0.64
N LEU A 135 -13.61 -0.27 1.10
CA LEU A 135 -13.39 1.12 1.48
C LEU A 135 -12.71 1.96 0.38
N ALA A 136 -13.09 1.71 -0.88
CA ALA A 136 -12.47 2.36 -2.04
C ALA A 136 -12.58 3.89 -2.00
N GLN A 137 -13.69 4.44 -1.56
CA GLN A 137 -13.89 5.89 -1.48
C GLN A 137 -12.97 6.51 -0.43
N GLU A 138 -12.88 5.92 0.74
CA GLU A 138 -12.03 6.38 1.84
C GLU A 138 -10.56 6.35 1.43
N ALA A 139 -10.12 5.27 0.78
CA ALA A 139 -8.76 5.14 0.26
C ALA A 139 -8.47 6.18 -0.84
N ALA A 140 -9.38 6.38 -1.77
CA ALA A 140 -9.25 7.38 -2.82
C ALA A 140 -9.23 8.81 -2.27
N MET A 141 -10.02 9.11 -1.26
CA MET A 141 -10.04 10.41 -0.60
C MET A 141 -8.73 10.69 0.13
N GLN A 142 -8.16 9.71 0.80
CA GLN A 142 -6.86 9.85 1.48
C GLN A 142 -5.75 10.19 0.49
N LEU A 143 -5.70 9.50 -0.65
CA LEU A 143 -4.74 9.77 -1.72
C LEU A 143 -4.96 11.16 -2.33
N ARG A 144 -6.20 11.51 -2.63
CA ARG A 144 -6.56 12.79 -3.22
C ARG A 144 -6.18 13.95 -2.30
N SER A 145 -6.45 13.84 -1.01
CA SER A 145 -6.07 14.82 0.00
C SER A 145 -4.56 15.07 0.04
N PHE A 146 -3.78 14.01 -0.05
CA PHE A 146 -2.31 14.10 -0.12
C PHE A 146 -1.85 14.86 -1.36
N PHE A 147 -2.34 14.51 -2.54
CA PHE A 147 -1.92 15.17 -3.79
C PHE A 147 -2.40 16.61 -3.89
N LEU A 148 -3.58 16.95 -3.38
CA LEU A 148 -4.05 18.33 -3.29
C LEU A 148 -3.17 19.17 -2.36
N GLY A 149 -2.80 18.66 -1.20
CA GLY A 149 -1.89 19.32 -0.28
C GLY A 149 -0.52 19.56 -0.90
N ARG A 150 -0.02 18.62 -1.68
CA ARG A 150 1.27 18.73 -2.37
C ARG A 150 1.26 19.78 -3.48
N ARG A 151 0.18 19.87 -4.25
CA ARG A 151 -0.01 20.94 -5.26
C ARG A 151 -0.02 22.30 -4.61
N ALA A 152 -0.80 22.50 -3.56
CA ALA A 152 -0.87 23.76 -2.82
C ALA A 152 0.50 24.17 -2.28
N ALA A 153 1.30 23.25 -1.75
CA ALA A 153 2.65 23.51 -1.28
C ALA A 153 3.60 23.94 -2.42
N ASN A 154 3.46 23.37 -3.60
CA ASN A 154 4.26 23.70 -4.77
C ASN A 154 3.85 25.04 -5.42
N GLU A 155 2.60 25.48 -5.21
CA GLU A 155 2.06 26.74 -5.73
C GLU A 155 2.29 27.92 -4.78
N MET A 156 2.72 27.69 -3.55
CA MET A 156 3.07 28.76 -2.62
C MET A 156 4.28 29.54 -3.14
N PRO A 157 4.20 30.88 -3.23
CA PRO A 157 5.36 31.69 -3.61
C PRO A 157 6.48 31.50 -2.58
N VAL A 158 7.71 31.36 -3.09
CA VAL A 158 8.88 31.37 -2.24
C VAL A 158 8.96 32.77 -1.63
N ILE A 159 8.71 32.89 -0.34
CA ILE A 159 8.94 34.11 0.40
C ILE A 159 10.47 34.24 0.52
N GLU A 160 11.08 35.03 -0.35
CA GLU A 160 12.50 35.38 -0.18
C GLU A 160 12.65 36.07 1.16
N ALA A 161 13.54 35.54 1.99
CA ALA A 161 13.90 36.19 3.23
C ALA A 161 14.46 37.60 2.92
N PRO A 162 14.09 38.65 3.67
CA PRO A 162 14.61 39.96 3.44
C PRO A 162 16.14 39.91 3.53
N VAL A 163 16.79 40.35 2.47
CA VAL A 163 18.24 40.51 2.44
C VAL A 163 18.58 41.63 3.43
N HIS A 164 19.22 41.29 4.55
CA HIS A 164 19.81 42.27 5.41
C HIS A 164 21.03 42.83 4.68
N GLU A 165 20.89 44.06 4.15
CA GLU A 165 22.05 44.81 3.75
C GLU A 165 22.86 45.17 4.99
N PRO A 166 24.16 44.88 5.05
CA PRO A 166 25.02 45.37 6.13
C PRO A 166 25.17 46.86 5.99
N GLY A 167 24.71 47.62 6.97
CA GLY A 167 24.97 49.04 7.10
C GLY A 167 26.40 49.34 7.55
#